data_dfaa649053e7992e4b6ced5c51a80a31
#
_entry.id   dfaa649053e7992e4b6ced5c51a80a31
#
_cell.length_a   1.000
_cell.length_b   1.000
_cell.length_c   1.000
_cell.angle_alpha   90.00
_cell.angle_beta   90.00
_cell.angle_gamma   90.00
#
_symmetry.space_group_name_H-M   'P 1'
#
loop_
_entity.id
_entity.type
_entity.pdbx_description
1 polymer ?
#
loop_
_entity_poly.entity_id
_entity_poly.type
_entity_poly.pdbx_seq_one_letter_code
_entity_poly.pdbx_strand_id
1 'polypeptide(L)'
;IGLVGGVGNTANWVGLADVKLMYYGSDVSELSEDDSRFDVRDGTYGTVTVRQNLLSGLWNMVCLPFDLSSAQVRKYFKEVKALESVELAGEDCNLNFGNMRDMVAGVPYLVKVAQTVSVQTYEKVTIDADAVSSGATVVSDGAVTARLQGTFQKVVPYGDNVYAYEPNVFSKAETGTEIKAFRGYLELEGVFPKRLNLY
;
A
#
# COMPACT_ATOMS: atom_id res chain seq x y z
N ILE A 1 10.56 3.65 35.72
CA ILE A 1 9.76 2.53 36.28
C ILE A 1 10.29 2.26 37.67
N GLY A 2 9.52 2.52 38.71
CA GLY A 2 9.88 2.27 40.08
C GLY A 2 9.05 1.09 40.64
N LEU A 3 9.70 0.12 41.25
CA LEU A 3 9.04 -0.92 42.04
C LEU A 3 8.97 -0.45 43.48
N VAL A 4 7.76 -0.35 44.03
CA VAL A 4 7.55 -0.03 45.47
C VAL A 4 7.30 -1.33 46.18
N GLY A 5 8.27 -1.75 47.00
CA GLY A 5 8.10 -2.89 47.92
C GLY A 5 7.23 -2.51 49.11
N GLY A 6 6.24 -3.34 49.46
CA GLY A 6 5.43 -3.16 50.63
C GLY A 6 6.22 -3.41 51.93
N VAL A 7 5.91 -2.65 52.97
CA VAL A 7 6.51 -2.81 54.31
C VAL A 7 6.06 -4.14 54.91
N GLY A 8 7.02 -5.03 55.17
CA GLY A 8 6.74 -6.34 55.82
C GLY A 8 7.19 -7.58 55.05
N ASN A 9 7.80 -7.45 53.89
CA ASN A 9 8.31 -8.60 53.17
C ASN A 9 9.73 -8.96 53.61
N THR A 10 9.90 -10.14 54.19
CA THR A 10 11.20 -10.68 54.62
C THR A 10 11.95 -11.45 53.52
N ALA A 11 11.41 -11.49 52.29
CA ALA A 11 12.07 -12.13 51.18
C ALA A 11 13.05 -11.17 50.49
N ASN A 12 14.29 -11.59 50.31
CA ASN A 12 15.34 -10.80 49.64
C ASN A 12 15.22 -10.80 48.10
N TRP A 13 14.13 -11.33 47.54
CA TRP A 13 13.91 -11.35 46.10
C TRP A 13 12.41 -11.26 45.78
N VAL A 14 12.08 -10.64 44.69
CA VAL A 14 10.74 -10.54 44.15
C VAL A 14 10.73 -11.26 42.81
N GLY A 15 9.97 -12.33 42.67
CA GLY A 15 9.71 -12.99 41.42
C GLY A 15 8.64 -12.21 40.64
N LEU A 16 8.94 -11.78 39.48
CA LEU A 16 7.95 -11.21 38.55
C LEU A 16 7.50 -12.33 37.59
N ALA A 17 6.27 -12.80 37.78
CA ALA A 17 5.61 -13.70 36.83
C ALA A 17 4.81 -12.84 35.82
N ASP A 18 4.84 -13.22 34.58
CA ASP A 18 4.07 -12.57 33.50
C ASP A 18 4.36 -11.07 33.29
N VAL A 19 5.63 -10.68 33.28
CA VAL A 19 5.99 -9.34 32.84
C VAL A 19 5.81 -9.25 31.31
N LYS A 20 4.69 -8.72 30.85
CA LYS A 20 4.47 -8.37 29.46
C LYS A 20 5.02 -6.97 29.22
N LEU A 21 6.19 -6.88 28.61
CA LEU A 21 6.70 -5.60 28.13
C LEU A 21 5.90 -5.21 26.90
N MET A 22 4.93 -4.32 27.05
CA MET A 22 4.26 -3.70 25.92
C MET A 22 5.12 -2.53 25.47
N TYR A 23 5.82 -2.70 24.35
CA TYR A 23 6.48 -1.61 23.68
C TYR A 23 5.42 -0.85 22.87
N TYR A 24 4.96 0.26 23.40
CA TYR A 24 4.28 1.26 22.59
C TYR A 24 5.38 1.97 21.83
N GLY A 25 5.62 1.57 20.57
CA GLY A 25 6.52 2.26 19.66
C GLY A 25 6.16 3.75 19.58
N SER A 26 6.97 4.55 18.92
CA SER A 26 6.61 5.94 18.70
C SER A 26 5.21 5.97 18.07
N ASP A 27 4.27 6.72 18.68
CA ASP A 27 2.89 6.87 18.17
C ASP A 27 2.84 7.48 16.75
N VAL A 28 3.99 7.76 16.18
CA VAL A 28 4.20 8.36 14.86
C VAL A 28 5.19 7.52 14.09
N SER A 29 4.80 7.08 12.91
CA SER A 29 5.68 6.49 11.91
C SER A 29 5.68 7.35 10.66
N GLU A 30 6.83 7.52 10.05
CA GLU A 30 7.00 8.25 8.80
C GLU A 30 7.46 7.27 7.71
N LEU A 31 6.77 7.31 6.58
CA LEU A 31 7.00 6.49 5.39
C LEU A 31 7.20 7.43 4.19
N SER A 32 8.07 7.08 3.26
CA SER A 32 8.34 7.89 2.07
C SER A 32 8.30 7.07 0.79
N GLU A 33 7.75 7.65 -0.28
CA GLU A 33 7.78 7.02 -1.60
C GLU A 33 9.23 6.84 -2.13
N ASP A 34 10.20 7.49 -1.49
CA ASP A 34 11.62 7.38 -1.82
C ASP A 34 12.36 6.34 -0.96
N ASP A 35 11.65 5.60 -0.10
CA ASP A 35 12.25 4.57 0.75
C ASP A 35 12.71 3.36 -0.07
N SER A 36 13.98 3.00 0.10
CA SER A 36 14.58 1.80 -0.50
C SER A 36 14.37 0.54 0.34
N ARG A 37 13.80 0.68 1.54
CA ARG A 37 13.49 -0.38 2.49
C ARG A 37 12.18 -0.08 3.19
N PHE A 38 11.39 -1.12 3.42
CA PHE A 38 10.24 -1.05 4.31
C PHE A 38 10.68 -1.62 5.67
N ASP A 39 10.99 -0.74 6.61
CA ASP A 39 11.46 -1.09 7.97
C ASP A 39 10.46 -0.57 9.01
N VAL A 40 9.23 -1.05 8.92
CA VAL A 40 8.16 -0.70 9.86
C VAL A 40 7.68 -1.97 10.55
N ARG A 41 7.49 -1.89 11.86
CA ARG A 41 7.02 -3.02 12.65
C ARG A 41 5.51 -3.12 12.60
N ASP A 42 5.03 -4.36 12.75
CA ASP A 42 3.62 -4.59 12.99
C ASP A 42 3.14 -3.85 14.23
N GLY A 43 1.94 -3.31 14.14
CA GLY A 43 1.35 -2.65 15.29
C GLY A 43 0.32 -1.60 14.93
N THR A 44 -0.38 -1.15 15.95
CA THR A 44 -1.33 -0.04 15.83
C THR A 44 -0.62 1.27 16.16
N TYR A 45 -0.76 2.23 15.28
CA TYR A 45 -0.16 3.55 15.35
C TYR A 45 -1.24 4.60 15.57
N GLY A 46 -0.99 5.56 16.45
CA GLY A 46 -1.84 6.75 16.60
C GLY A 46 -1.87 7.55 15.30
N THR A 47 -0.71 7.72 14.67
CA THR A 47 -0.56 8.37 13.36
C THR A 47 0.53 7.71 12.53
N VAL A 48 0.31 7.64 11.21
CA VAL A 48 1.32 7.30 10.20
C VAL A 48 1.33 8.39 9.15
N THR A 49 2.49 8.98 8.93
CA THR A 49 2.68 10.00 7.89
C THR A 49 3.34 9.37 6.66
N VAL A 50 2.69 9.51 5.51
CA VAL A 50 3.20 9.03 4.22
C VAL A 50 3.58 10.23 3.36
N ARG A 51 4.85 10.32 2.99
CA ARG A 51 5.38 11.29 2.01
C ARG A 51 5.25 10.70 0.63
N GLN A 52 4.22 11.11 -0.09
CA GLN A 52 3.90 10.64 -1.42
C GLN A 52 3.24 11.76 -2.23
N ASN A 53 3.75 12.05 -3.42
CA ASN A 53 3.19 13.09 -4.25
C ASN A 53 1.91 12.60 -4.95
N LEU A 54 0.74 13.11 -4.52
CA LEU A 54 -0.56 12.84 -5.11
C LEU A 54 -1.10 14.11 -5.77
N LEU A 55 -1.35 14.04 -7.06
CA LEU A 55 -1.78 15.17 -7.88
C LEU A 55 -3.31 15.27 -7.95
N SER A 56 -3.86 16.45 -7.67
CA SER A 56 -5.31 16.67 -7.82
C SER A 56 -5.72 16.65 -9.30
N GLY A 57 -6.96 16.21 -9.54
CA GLY A 57 -7.49 16.11 -10.91
C GLY A 57 -7.03 14.88 -11.70
N LEU A 58 -6.04 14.15 -11.20
CA LEU A 58 -5.51 12.93 -11.82
C LEU A 58 -5.79 11.71 -10.95
N TRP A 59 -5.84 10.54 -11.57
CA TRP A 59 -5.74 9.29 -10.84
C TRP A 59 -4.31 9.07 -10.39
N ASN A 60 -4.12 8.68 -9.15
CA ASN A 60 -2.81 8.38 -8.56
C ASN A 60 -2.84 6.93 -8.10
N MET A 61 -1.75 6.20 -8.31
CA MET A 61 -1.59 4.85 -7.77
C MET A 61 -1.12 4.94 -6.32
N VAL A 62 -1.81 4.24 -5.41
CA VAL A 62 -1.48 4.19 -3.98
C VAL A 62 -1.59 2.76 -3.48
N CYS A 63 -0.59 2.31 -2.74
CA CYS A 63 -0.59 1.05 -2.00
C CYS A 63 -0.17 1.33 -0.56
N LEU A 64 -1.06 1.13 0.41
CA LEU A 64 -0.80 1.43 1.82
C LEU A 64 -0.54 0.14 2.60
N PRO A 65 0.34 0.17 3.63
CA PRO A 65 0.62 -0.98 4.48
C PRO A 65 -0.40 -1.14 5.62
N PHE A 66 -1.57 -0.55 5.49
CA PHE A 66 -2.66 -0.57 6.46
C PHE A 66 -4.01 -0.40 5.78
N ASP A 67 -5.05 -0.92 6.44
CA ASP A 67 -6.42 -0.75 6.02
C ASP A 67 -6.92 0.66 6.26
N LEU A 68 -7.85 1.11 5.41
CA LEU A 68 -8.65 2.31 5.64
C LEU A 68 -10.13 1.96 5.58
N SER A 69 -10.82 2.24 6.68
CA SER A 69 -12.28 2.15 6.73
C SER A 69 -12.94 3.16 5.80
N SER A 70 -14.20 2.93 5.45
CA SER A 70 -14.96 3.84 4.58
C SER A 70 -15.06 5.28 5.11
N ALA A 71 -14.98 5.48 6.42
CA ALA A 71 -14.92 6.81 7.03
C ALA A 71 -13.56 7.49 6.78
N GLN A 72 -12.46 6.73 6.90
CA GLN A 72 -11.12 7.22 6.63
C GLN A 72 -10.90 7.47 5.14
N VAL A 73 -11.39 6.58 4.26
CA VAL A 73 -11.32 6.79 2.80
C VAL A 73 -11.97 8.12 2.43
N ARG A 74 -13.19 8.41 2.90
CA ARG A 74 -13.87 9.70 2.63
C ARG A 74 -13.16 10.92 3.21
N LYS A 75 -12.35 10.74 4.27
CA LYS A 75 -11.54 11.81 4.86
C LYS A 75 -10.35 12.18 3.97
N TYR A 76 -9.72 11.18 3.33
CA TYR A 76 -8.46 11.36 2.63
C TYR A 76 -8.59 11.43 1.11
N PHE A 77 -9.60 10.76 0.53
CA PHE A 77 -9.74 10.61 -0.91
C PHE A 77 -11.14 11.02 -1.38
N LYS A 78 -11.22 11.57 -2.59
CA LYS A 78 -12.49 11.85 -3.28
C LYS A 78 -13.09 10.59 -3.90
N GLU A 79 -12.25 9.82 -4.55
CA GLU A 79 -12.60 8.60 -5.26
C GLU A 79 -11.50 7.56 -5.04
N VAL A 80 -11.89 6.31 -4.91
CA VAL A 80 -11.00 5.16 -4.83
C VAL A 80 -11.52 4.07 -5.72
N LYS A 81 -10.65 3.47 -6.53
CA LYS A 81 -10.97 2.36 -7.42
C LYS A 81 -9.94 1.24 -7.26
N ALA A 82 -10.39 -0.01 -7.34
CA ALA A 82 -9.54 -1.20 -7.42
C ALA A 82 -9.68 -1.86 -8.79
N LEU A 83 -8.65 -2.58 -9.23
CA LEU A 83 -8.73 -3.41 -10.42
C LEU A 83 -9.73 -4.55 -10.18
N GLU A 84 -10.78 -4.63 -10.99
CA GLU A 84 -11.87 -5.64 -10.88
C GLU A 84 -11.81 -6.70 -11.96
N SER A 85 -11.45 -6.32 -13.18
CA SER A 85 -11.34 -7.25 -14.29
C SER A 85 -10.39 -6.77 -15.37
N VAL A 86 -9.96 -7.71 -16.19
CA VAL A 86 -9.20 -7.50 -17.41
C VAL A 86 -9.96 -8.12 -18.58
N GLU A 87 -9.89 -7.53 -19.75
CA GLU A 87 -10.49 -8.03 -20.97
C GLU A 87 -9.58 -7.80 -22.15
N LEU A 88 -9.32 -8.87 -22.92
CA LEU A 88 -8.61 -8.76 -24.19
C LEU A 88 -9.58 -8.39 -25.31
N ALA A 89 -9.48 -7.19 -25.85
CA ALA A 89 -10.32 -6.66 -26.92
C ALA A 89 -9.51 -6.53 -28.24
N GLY A 90 -9.39 -7.63 -28.98
CA GLY A 90 -8.55 -7.68 -30.17
C GLY A 90 -7.05 -7.59 -29.82
N GLU A 91 -6.40 -6.49 -30.21
CA GLU A 91 -4.99 -6.23 -29.88
C GLU A 91 -4.82 -5.30 -28.66
N ASP A 92 -5.90 -4.83 -28.08
CA ASP A 92 -5.90 -3.95 -26.91
C ASP A 92 -6.34 -4.73 -25.67
N CYS A 93 -5.89 -4.28 -24.50
CA CYS A 93 -6.29 -4.84 -23.23
C CYS A 93 -6.99 -3.76 -22.39
N ASN A 94 -8.20 -4.07 -21.93
CA ASN A 94 -9.02 -3.20 -21.12
C ASN A 94 -8.85 -3.59 -19.64
N LEU A 95 -8.45 -2.65 -18.82
CA LEU A 95 -8.36 -2.77 -17.37
C LEU A 95 -9.56 -2.03 -16.75
N ASN A 96 -10.47 -2.78 -16.15
CA ASN A 96 -11.67 -2.22 -15.53
C ASN A 96 -11.45 -2.03 -14.02
N PHE A 97 -11.65 -0.80 -13.57
CA PHE A 97 -11.48 -0.41 -12.17
C PHE A 97 -12.83 -0.03 -11.55
N GLY A 98 -13.22 -0.76 -10.52
CA GLY A 98 -14.46 -0.52 -9.78
C GLY A 98 -14.28 0.40 -8.57
N ASN A 99 -15.38 1.08 -8.21
CA ASN A 99 -15.37 2.00 -7.07
C ASN A 99 -15.32 1.25 -5.73
N MET A 100 -14.42 1.67 -4.86
CA MET A 100 -14.23 1.12 -3.53
C MET A 100 -14.65 2.10 -2.43
N ARG A 101 -15.12 1.55 -1.31
CA ARG A 101 -15.50 2.35 -0.13
C ARG A 101 -14.47 2.29 0.98
N ASP A 102 -13.68 1.25 1.01
CA ASP A 102 -12.61 0.96 1.97
C ASP A 102 -11.37 0.53 1.20
N MET A 103 -10.24 0.50 1.86
CA MET A 103 -8.98 0.04 1.30
C MET A 103 -8.38 -1.02 2.21
N VAL A 104 -7.83 -2.06 1.62
CA VAL A 104 -7.15 -3.17 2.31
C VAL A 104 -5.65 -2.98 2.18
N ALA A 105 -4.93 -3.25 3.26
CA ALA A 105 -3.47 -3.21 3.29
C ALA A 105 -2.86 -4.05 2.16
N GLY A 106 -1.83 -3.51 1.52
CA GLY A 106 -1.10 -4.20 0.46
C GLY A 106 -1.78 -4.21 -0.91
N VAL A 107 -3.04 -3.83 -1.01
CA VAL A 107 -3.75 -3.76 -2.29
C VAL A 107 -3.49 -2.42 -2.96
N PRO A 108 -3.07 -2.39 -4.24
CA PRO A 108 -2.93 -1.14 -4.98
C PRO A 108 -4.29 -0.60 -5.44
N TYR A 109 -4.49 0.70 -5.26
CA TYR A 109 -5.70 1.42 -5.64
C TYR A 109 -5.38 2.63 -6.52
N LEU A 110 -6.29 2.97 -7.41
CA LEU A 110 -6.32 4.29 -8.04
C LEU A 110 -7.13 5.24 -7.16
N VAL A 111 -6.54 6.38 -6.80
CA VAL A 111 -7.18 7.36 -5.93
C VAL A 111 -7.19 8.75 -6.58
N LYS A 112 -8.24 9.53 -6.28
CA LYS A 112 -8.26 10.98 -6.54
C LYS A 112 -8.24 11.74 -5.23
N VAL A 113 -7.47 12.80 -5.17
CA VAL A 113 -7.37 13.72 -4.04
C VAL A 113 -8.06 15.04 -4.34
N ALA A 114 -8.54 15.72 -3.29
CA ALA A 114 -9.19 17.02 -3.42
C ALA A 114 -8.23 18.13 -3.84
N GLN A 115 -7.02 18.06 -3.30
CA GLN A 115 -5.92 18.98 -3.54
C GLN A 115 -4.64 18.17 -3.73
N THR A 116 -3.68 18.71 -4.45
CA THR A 116 -2.34 18.12 -4.53
C THR A 116 -1.72 18.07 -3.15
N VAL A 117 -1.25 16.90 -2.73
CA VAL A 117 -0.60 16.68 -1.44
C VAL A 117 0.72 15.94 -1.65
N SER A 118 1.74 16.33 -0.89
CA SER A 118 3.03 15.63 -0.85
C SER A 118 3.25 14.87 0.47
N VAL A 119 2.42 15.15 1.46
CA VAL A 119 2.45 14.53 2.78
C VAL A 119 1.02 14.29 3.26
N GLN A 120 0.69 13.05 3.57
CA GLN A 120 -0.61 12.66 4.09
C GLN A 120 -0.43 11.97 5.44
N THR A 121 -1.12 12.44 6.47
CA THR A 121 -1.14 11.80 7.80
C THR A 121 -2.41 11.01 7.98
N TYR A 122 -2.25 9.72 8.25
CA TYR A 122 -3.34 8.78 8.53
C TYR A 122 -3.41 8.51 10.04
N GLU A 123 -4.60 8.51 10.59
CA GLU A 123 -4.84 8.35 12.02
C GLU A 123 -5.40 6.97 12.34
N LYS A 124 -4.96 6.40 13.47
CA LYS A 124 -5.47 5.14 14.04
C LYS A 124 -5.45 4.01 13.02
N VAL A 125 -4.28 3.74 12.46
CA VAL A 125 -4.05 2.66 11.49
C VAL A 125 -3.23 1.54 12.11
N THR A 126 -3.44 0.33 11.62
CA THR A 126 -2.64 -0.85 12.00
C THR A 126 -1.83 -1.29 10.80
N ILE A 127 -0.53 -1.37 10.96
CA ILE A 127 0.39 -1.90 9.94
C ILE A 127 0.54 -3.39 10.16
N ASP A 128 0.40 -4.13 9.07
CA ASP A 128 0.56 -5.58 9.00
C ASP A 128 1.70 -5.88 8.01
N ALA A 129 2.82 -6.39 8.51
CA ALA A 129 3.99 -6.69 7.68
C ALA A 129 3.73 -7.85 6.71
N ASP A 130 2.82 -8.76 7.02
CA ASP A 130 2.44 -9.85 6.12
C ASP A 130 1.71 -9.32 4.87
N ALA A 131 1.04 -8.18 4.95
CA ALA A 131 0.46 -7.50 3.80
C ALA A 131 1.49 -7.08 2.76
N VAL A 132 2.74 -6.87 3.18
CA VAL A 132 3.88 -6.51 2.31
C VAL A 132 4.20 -7.63 1.32
N SER A 133 4.03 -8.88 1.70
CA SER A 133 4.39 -10.03 0.87
C SER A 133 3.27 -10.49 -0.07
N SER A 134 2.02 -10.08 0.17
CA SER A 134 0.83 -10.60 -0.54
C SER A 134 0.12 -9.57 -1.43
N GLY A 135 0.63 -8.35 -1.51
CA GLY A 135 -0.05 -7.20 -2.08
C GLY A 135 -0.20 -7.17 -3.60
N ALA A 136 -0.90 -8.15 -4.17
CA ALA A 136 -1.24 -8.13 -5.59
C ALA A 136 -2.73 -8.40 -5.81
N THR A 137 -3.35 -7.61 -6.69
CA THR A 137 -4.65 -7.94 -7.27
C THR A 137 -4.43 -8.70 -8.56
N VAL A 138 -5.00 -9.90 -8.68
CA VAL A 138 -4.88 -10.75 -9.87
C VAL A 138 -6.25 -10.96 -10.49
N VAL A 139 -6.40 -10.62 -11.76
CA VAL A 139 -7.62 -10.81 -12.53
C VAL A 139 -7.29 -11.45 -13.88
N SER A 140 -8.20 -12.25 -14.43
CA SER A 140 -8.00 -12.93 -15.70
C SER A 140 -9.33 -13.08 -16.45
N ASP A 141 -9.28 -12.99 -17.78
CA ASP A 141 -10.39 -13.35 -18.67
C ASP A 141 -10.18 -14.72 -19.38
N GLY A 142 -9.11 -15.42 -19.02
CA GLY A 142 -8.70 -16.70 -19.61
C GLY A 142 -7.73 -16.56 -20.79
N ALA A 143 -7.65 -15.41 -21.44
CA ALA A 143 -6.70 -15.10 -22.50
C ALA A 143 -5.51 -14.27 -21.99
N VAL A 144 -5.79 -13.34 -21.09
CA VAL A 144 -4.79 -12.51 -20.41
C VAL A 144 -5.01 -12.55 -18.90
N THR A 145 -3.92 -12.56 -18.16
CA THR A 145 -3.94 -12.37 -16.70
C THR A 145 -3.22 -11.08 -16.36
N ALA A 146 -3.89 -10.21 -15.61
CA ALA A 146 -3.34 -8.96 -15.11
C ALA A 146 -3.08 -9.08 -13.62
N ARG A 147 -1.85 -8.82 -13.21
CA ARG A 147 -1.40 -8.75 -11.83
C ARG A 147 -1.00 -7.32 -11.51
N LEU A 148 -1.80 -6.63 -10.70
CA LEU A 148 -1.46 -5.31 -10.19
C LEU A 148 -0.73 -5.47 -8.86
N GLN A 149 0.58 -5.28 -8.87
CA GLN A 149 1.48 -5.51 -7.74
C GLN A 149 1.74 -4.22 -6.98
N GLY A 150 1.53 -4.23 -5.64
CA GLY A 150 1.88 -3.12 -4.76
C GLY A 150 3.35 -3.11 -4.38
N THR A 151 3.84 -1.92 -3.97
CA THR A 151 5.22 -1.71 -3.52
C THR A 151 5.24 -0.96 -2.21
N PHE A 152 6.08 -1.38 -1.25
CA PHE A 152 6.32 -0.66 0.02
C PHE A 152 7.75 -0.14 0.13
N GLN A 153 8.56 -0.46 -0.82
CA GLN A 153 9.91 0.04 -1.01
C GLN A 153 10.13 0.26 -2.50
N LYS A 154 11.14 1.00 -2.86
CA LYS A 154 11.55 1.12 -4.26
C LYS A 154 11.92 -0.24 -4.84
N VAL A 155 11.42 -0.53 -6.02
CA VAL A 155 11.71 -1.77 -6.74
C VAL A 155 12.04 -1.46 -8.19
N VAL A 156 12.88 -2.31 -8.78
CA VAL A 156 13.11 -2.37 -10.23
C VAL A 156 12.53 -3.69 -10.69
N PRO A 157 11.28 -3.72 -11.16
CA PRO A 157 10.66 -4.95 -11.60
C PRO A 157 11.39 -5.49 -12.83
N TYR A 158 11.43 -6.81 -12.93
CA TYR A 158 12.10 -7.50 -14.02
C TYR A 158 11.09 -8.28 -14.86
N GLY A 159 11.16 -8.12 -16.17
CA GLY A 159 10.32 -8.87 -17.12
C GLY A 159 9.92 -8.03 -18.34
N ASP A 160 9.53 -8.73 -19.41
CA ASP A 160 9.14 -8.07 -20.67
C ASP A 160 7.71 -7.54 -20.66
N ASN A 161 6.90 -7.88 -19.64
CA ASN A 161 5.48 -7.59 -19.52
C ASN A 161 5.14 -6.74 -18.32
N VAL A 162 6.06 -5.90 -17.92
CA VAL A 162 5.89 -4.97 -16.81
C VAL A 162 5.50 -3.60 -17.34
N TYR A 163 4.52 -3.00 -16.70
CA TYR A 163 4.01 -1.67 -17.04
C TYR A 163 4.04 -0.80 -15.78
N ALA A 164 4.76 0.31 -15.86
CA ALA A 164 4.78 1.33 -14.84
C ALA A 164 3.51 2.20 -14.94
N TYR A 165 2.98 2.61 -13.80
CA TYR A 165 1.85 3.53 -13.76
C TYR A 165 2.35 4.98 -13.79
N GLU A 166 1.91 5.72 -14.79
CA GLU A 166 1.94 7.17 -14.82
C GLU A 166 0.51 7.71 -14.68
N PRO A 167 0.29 8.96 -14.27
CA PRO A 167 -1.06 9.46 -14.08
C PRO A 167 -1.96 9.22 -15.28
N ASN A 168 -3.01 8.40 -15.07
CA ASN A 168 -4.01 7.96 -16.05
C ASN A 168 -3.53 6.96 -17.14
N VAL A 169 -2.29 6.44 -17.08
CA VAL A 169 -1.80 5.51 -18.10
C VAL A 169 -0.83 4.48 -17.51
N PHE A 170 -0.86 3.26 -18.05
CA PHE A 170 0.20 2.29 -17.87
C PHE A 170 1.10 2.28 -19.10
N SER A 171 2.37 2.55 -18.89
CA SER A 171 3.39 2.52 -19.95
C SER A 171 4.33 1.34 -19.74
N LYS A 172 4.73 0.68 -20.83
CA LYS A 172 5.69 -0.43 -20.74
C LYS A 172 6.96 0.05 -20.05
N ALA A 173 7.37 -0.66 -19.01
CA ALA A 173 8.57 -0.33 -18.25
C ALA A 173 9.82 -0.66 -19.09
N GLU A 174 10.74 0.30 -19.16
CA GLU A 174 12.06 0.07 -19.73
C GLU A 174 12.97 -0.66 -18.73
N THR A 175 14.04 -1.26 -19.21
CA THR A 175 15.02 -1.89 -18.34
C THR A 175 15.60 -0.86 -17.35
N GLY A 176 15.49 -1.15 -16.06
CA GLY A 176 15.96 -0.27 -15.00
C GLY A 176 14.94 0.78 -14.54
N THR A 177 13.69 0.74 -15.05
CA THR A 177 12.61 1.58 -14.53
C THR A 177 12.41 1.31 -13.03
N GLU A 178 12.59 2.34 -12.20
CA GLU A 178 12.35 2.28 -10.76
C GLU A 178 10.90 2.62 -10.46
N ILE A 179 10.22 1.74 -9.73
CA ILE A 179 8.89 2.00 -9.17
C ILE A 179 9.09 2.45 -7.71
N LYS A 180 8.55 3.60 -7.37
CA LYS A 180 8.62 4.16 -6.02
C LYS A 180 7.87 3.32 -4.99
N ALA A 181 8.21 3.49 -3.72
CA ALA A 181 7.47 2.89 -2.61
C ALA A 181 6.01 3.42 -2.56
N PHE A 182 5.12 2.63 -1.96
CA PHE A 182 3.69 2.94 -1.80
C PHE A 182 2.95 3.23 -3.11
N ARG A 183 3.45 2.65 -4.20
CA ARG A 183 2.89 2.66 -5.55
C ARG A 183 2.50 1.25 -5.99
N GLY A 184 2.44 1.03 -7.28
CA GLY A 184 2.26 -0.28 -7.87
C GLY A 184 2.65 -0.27 -9.34
N TYR A 185 2.75 -1.47 -9.88
CA TYR A 185 3.00 -1.72 -11.29
C TYR A 185 2.15 -2.90 -11.76
N LEU A 186 1.94 -2.98 -13.05
CA LEU A 186 1.15 -4.03 -13.68
C LEU A 186 2.08 -5.05 -14.35
N GLU A 187 1.80 -6.33 -14.15
CA GLU A 187 2.35 -7.43 -14.92
C GLU A 187 1.24 -8.08 -15.72
N LEU A 188 1.50 -8.39 -16.99
CA LEU A 188 0.58 -9.11 -17.85
C LEU A 188 1.17 -10.46 -18.24
N GLU A 189 0.34 -11.49 -18.20
CA GLU A 189 0.67 -12.83 -18.67
C GLU A 189 -0.27 -13.23 -19.81
N GLY A 190 0.23 -13.94 -20.83
CA GLY A 190 -0.53 -14.46 -21.96
C GLY A 190 -0.33 -13.69 -23.25
N VAL A 191 -0.80 -12.46 -23.34
CA VAL A 191 -0.76 -11.64 -24.57
C VAL A 191 -0.09 -10.30 -24.32
N PHE A 192 0.62 -9.80 -25.31
CA PHE A 192 1.23 -8.46 -25.31
C PHE A 192 0.30 -7.48 -26.05
N PRO A 193 -0.49 -6.69 -25.33
CA PRO A 193 -1.39 -5.77 -25.97
C PRO A 193 -0.62 -4.59 -26.61
N LYS A 194 -1.19 -4.05 -27.69
CA LYS A 194 -0.68 -2.81 -28.28
C LYS A 194 -1.01 -1.59 -27.42
N ARG A 195 -2.12 -1.62 -26.69
CA ARG A 195 -2.57 -0.55 -25.78
C ARG A 195 -3.20 -1.14 -24.52
N LEU A 196 -3.03 -0.39 -23.45
CA LEU A 196 -3.73 -0.60 -22.20
C LEU A 196 -4.73 0.53 -21.99
N ASN A 197 -6.01 0.20 -21.92
CA ASN A 197 -7.08 1.15 -21.67
C ASN A 197 -7.55 1.01 -20.21
N LEU A 198 -7.78 2.15 -19.54
CA LEU A 198 -8.28 2.20 -18.17
C LEU A 198 -9.75 2.69 -18.20
N TYR A 199 -10.64 1.96 -17.53
CA TYR A 199 -12.08 2.26 -17.41
C TYR A 199 -12.55 2.37 -15.96
#